data_c9ddd42396762fb07ed41d6107d46ea9
#
_entry.id   c9ddd42396762fb07ed41d6107d46ea9
#
_cell.length_a   1.000
_cell.length_b   1.000
_cell.length_c   1.000
_cell.angle_alpha   90.00
_cell.angle_beta   90.00
_cell.angle_gamma   90.00
#
_symmetry.space_group_name_H-M   'P 1'
#
loop_
_entity.id
_entity.type
_entity.pdbx_description
1 polymer ?
#
loop_
_entity_poly.entity_id
_entity_poly.type
_entity_poly.pdbx_seq_one_letter_code
_entity_poly.pdbx_strand_id
1 'polypeptide(L)'
;MENEVQVKSIARYKPLNKYVGFEGKLPIVGGYTYIGIEIELENISKTECRNISGSTWQNIEDGSLKVRGREFVTVPIKAKYIEVELDRLFSGLEEPVASSRCSVHVHINVREMTLQEIGKFMILYSIFERSLYRFTGDRWNSNFCVPLYASPYYPKQLLNQLFMEGQSGKNMDFSWYKYFGFNICPIFGIDGSNVQGTIEFRHLKGTTDTKYIINWVNLIISLKIFSKKYDIATLEGILLTMNSDSSYIELCRSIFGKYSNLLLSQPTFKEDVESCVTATKNMCFNKNKADDKIEIKFKG
;
A
#
# COMPACT_ATOMS: atom_id res chain seq x y z
N MET A 1 -11.31 27.05 -10.19
CA MET A 1 -10.57 26.02 -9.41
C MET A 1 -11.63 25.20 -8.69
N GLU A 2 -11.97 24.06 -9.24
CA GLU A 2 -12.92 23.14 -8.64
C GLU A 2 -12.27 22.53 -7.39
N ASN A 3 -12.99 22.53 -6.28
CA ASN A 3 -12.46 22.02 -5.01
C ASN A 3 -12.24 20.51 -5.13
N GLU A 4 -10.98 20.09 -5.20
CA GLU A 4 -10.61 18.67 -5.15
C GLU A 4 -11.16 18.02 -3.87
N VAL A 5 -11.87 16.90 -4.02
CA VAL A 5 -12.45 16.18 -2.89
C VAL A 5 -11.35 15.52 -2.08
N GLN A 6 -11.20 15.93 -0.84
CA GLN A 6 -10.23 15.33 0.08
C GLN A 6 -10.80 14.07 0.72
N VAL A 7 -9.96 13.08 0.95
CA VAL A 7 -10.34 11.83 1.62
C VAL A 7 -11.01 12.09 2.97
N LYS A 8 -10.51 13.06 3.74
CA LYS A 8 -11.09 13.43 5.05
C LYS A 8 -12.53 13.96 4.98
N SER A 9 -13.01 14.44 3.82
CA SER A 9 -14.38 14.93 3.65
C SER A 9 -15.39 13.82 3.33
N ILE A 10 -14.91 12.64 2.89
CA ILE A 10 -15.76 11.52 2.48
C ILE A 10 -16.33 10.79 3.69
N ALA A 11 -15.62 10.80 4.80
CA ALA A 11 -15.97 10.04 5.99
C ALA A 11 -15.68 10.81 7.28
N ARG A 12 -16.54 10.58 8.30
CA ARG A 12 -16.30 11.08 9.65
C ARG A 12 -15.25 10.20 10.33
N TYR A 13 -13.97 10.54 10.17
CA TYR A 13 -12.90 9.84 10.86
C TYR A 13 -12.83 10.21 12.33
N LYS A 14 -12.63 9.22 13.19
CA LYS A 14 -12.18 9.50 14.56
C LYS A 14 -10.80 10.16 14.51
N PRO A 15 -10.52 11.13 15.40
CA PRO A 15 -9.16 11.66 15.53
C PRO A 15 -8.16 10.53 15.75
N LEU A 16 -6.98 10.64 15.14
CA LEU A 16 -5.88 9.73 15.45
C LEU A 16 -5.44 9.98 16.89
N ASN A 17 -5.39 8.93 17.71
CA ASN A 17 -4.81 9.03 19.04
C ASN A 17 -3.36 9.47 18.92
N LYS A 18 -2.97 10.45 19.75
CA LYS A 18 -1.58 10.92 19.79
C LYS A 18 -0.73 9.87 20.50
N TYR A 19 -0.20 8.94 19.74
CA TYR A 19 0.85 8.07 20.26
C TYR A 19 2.19 8.80 20.21
N VAL A 20 2.92 8.80 21.31
CA VAL A 20 4.27 9.35 21.42
C VAL A 20 5.20 8.17 21.78
N GLY A 21 6.03 7.76 20.86
CA GLY A 21 7.03 6.71 21.03
C GLY A 21 8.46 7.23 20.94
N PHE A 22 9.41 6.32 21.03
CA PHE A 22 10.81 6.60 20.78
C PHE A 22 11.14 6.41 19.30
N GLU A 23 12.03 7.26 18.77
CA GLU A 23 12.48 7.15 17.39
C GLU A 23 13.46 5.98 17.27
N GLY A 24 13.31 5.20 16.18
CA GLY A 24 14.23 4.13 15.82
C GLY A 24 15.53 4.69 15.21
N LYS A 25 16.51 3.82 15.02
CA LYS A 25 17.81 4.15 14.40
C LYS A 25 17.81 3.94 12.90
N LEU A 26 16.98 3.03 12.40
CA LEU A 26 16.88 2.76 10.98
C LEU A 26 16.25 3.95 10.25
N PRO A 27 16.79 4.32 9.08
CA PRO A 27 16.29 5.48 8.35
C PRO A 27 14.89 5.22 7.77
N ILE A 28 13.96 6.13 8.04
CA ILE A 28 12.57 6.09 7.58
C ILE A 28 12.27 7.29 6.68
N VAL A 29 11.72 7.00 5.49
CA VAL A 29 11.15 8.01 4.59
C VAL A 29 9.86 8.55 5.21
N GLY A 30 9.65 9.87 5.17
CA GLY A 30 8.41 10.47 5.65
C GLY A 30 8.05 10.06 7.08
N GLY A 31 9.00 10.09 8.00
CA GLY A 31 8.87 9.57 9.37
C GLY A 31 7.70 10.10 10.19
N TYR A 32 7.07 11.21 9.77
CA TYR A 32 5.86 11.78 10.39
C TYR A 32 4.56 11.24 9.79
N THR A 33 4.62 10.43 8.71
CA THR A 33 3.46 9.73 8.17
C THR A 33 2.91 8.76 9.21
N TYR A 34 1.59 8.79 9.44
CA TYR A 34 0.94 7.77 10.26
C TYR A 34 0.79 6.48 9.48
N ILE A 35 1.08 5.38 10.14
CA ILE A 35 0.96 4.01 9.64
C ILE A 35 0.27 3.14 10.68
N GLY A 36 -0.32 2.03 10.23
CA GLY A 36 -0.74 0.89 11.04
C GLY A 36 -0.03 -0.37 10.52
N ILE A 37 0.29 -1.27 11.41
CA ILE A 37 0.90 -2.57 11.05
C ILE A 37 0.06 -3.67 11.64
N GLU A 38 -0.23 -4.68 10.85
CA GLU A 38 -0.84 -5.95 11.25
C GLU A 38 0.19 -7.05 10.98
N ILE A 39 0.47 -7.88 11.98
CA ILE A 39 1.46 -8.96 11.87
C ILE A 39 0.81 -10.26 12.32
N GLU A 40 0.70 -11.19 11.39
CA GLU A 40 0.21 -12.53 11.65
C GLU A 40 1.39 -13.45 12.03
N LEU A 41 1.25 -14.14 13.17
CA LEU A 41 2.25 -15.10 13.67
C LEU A 41 1.55 -16.31 14.27
N GLU A 42 2.22 -17.45 14.20
CA GLU A 42 1.79 -18.70 14.83
C GLU A 42 2.71 -19.05 16.01
N ASN A 43 2.32 -20.05 16.78
CA ASN A 43 3.02 -20.52 17.98
C ASN A 43 3.04 -19.52 19.15
N ILE A 44 2.03 -18.71 19.30
CA ILE A 44 1.95 -17.66 20.32
C ILE A 44 1.19 -18.18 21.56
N SER A 45 1.78 -18.09 22.72
CA SER A 45 1.15 -18.46 23.99
C SER A 45 0.19 -17.38 24.52
N LYS A 46 -0.77 -17.77 25.37
CA LYS A 46 -1.66 -16.80 26.03
C LYS A 46 -0.90 -15.84 26.95
N THR A 47 0.24 -16.26 27.50
CA THR A 47 1.08 -15.43 28.37
C THR A 47 1.75 -14.34 27.56
N GLU A 48 2.37 -14.68 26.42
CA GLU A 48 2.97 -13.71 25.48
C GLU A 48 1.94 -12.68 25.01
N CYS A 49 0.72 -13.13 24.66
CA CYS A 49 -0.36 -12.24 24.30
C CYS A 49 -0.67 -11.20 25.37
N ARG A 50 -0.67 -11.59 26.68
CA ARG A 50 -0.92 -10.66 27.78
C ARG A 50 0.24 -9.68 27.99
N ASN A 51 1.46 -10.15 27.86
CA ASN A 51 2.67 -9.33 28.03
C ASN A 51 2.80 -8.25 26.94
N ILE A 52 2.40 -8.57 25.70
CA ILE A 52 2.45 -7.64 24.58
C ILE A 52 1.27 -6.68 24.56
N SER A 53 0.10 -7.10 25.07
CA SER A 53 -1.10 -6.25 25.10
C SER A 53 -0.84 -4.96 25.91
N GLY A 54 -0.86 -3.84 25.22
CA GLY A 54 -0.57 -2.53 25.81
C GLY A 54 -1.12 -1.39 24.96
N SER A 55 -0.58 -0.20 25.17
CA SER A 55 -1.10 1.01 24.50
C SER A 55 -0.87 1.03 22.98
N THR A 56 0.12 0.28 22.47
CA THR A 56 0.49 0.29 21.05
C THR A 56 -0.01 -0.94 20.31
N TRP A 57 0.13 -2.13 20.87
CA TRP A 57 -0.23 -3.39 20.25
C TRP A 57 -1.51 -3.98 20.83
N GLN A 58 -2.40 -4.41 19.96
CA GLN A 58 -3.54 -5.26 20.27
C GLN A 58 -3.27 -6.63 19.63
N ASN A 59 -3.73 -7.71 20.26
CA ASN A 59 -3.70 -9.03 19.67
C ASN A 59 -5.12 -9.54 19.44
N ILE A 60 -5.33 -10.16 18.29
CA ILE A 60 -6.62 -10.68 17.84
C ILE A 60 -6.43 -12.16 17.48
N GLU A 61 -7.41 -13.00 17.81
CA GLU A 61 -7.41 -14.38 17.30
C GLU A 61 -7.74 -14.36 15.81
N ASP A 62 -6.89 -15.01 15.03
CA ASP A 62 -7.13 -15.20 13.60
C ASP A 62 -7.38 -16.69 13.30
N GLY A 63 -8.61 -17.04 12.96
CA GLY A 63 -9.01 -18.40 12.61
C GLY A 63 -8.44 -18.92 11.29
N SER A 64 -7.80 -18.07 10.47
CA SER A 64 -7.14 -18.48 9.23
C SER A 64 -5.78 -19.14 9.49
N LEU A 65 -5.16 -18.81 10.64
CA LEU A 65 -3.88 -19.35 11.09
C LEU A 65 -4.06 -20.72 11.78
N LYS A 66 -3.00 -21.51 11.82
CA LYS A 66 -3.09 -22.87 12.38
C LYS A 66 -2.81 -22.89 13.89
N VAL A 67 -1.57 -23.04 14.27
CA VAL A 67 -1.19 -23.38 15.65
C VAL A 67 -1.08 -22.12 16.48
N ARG A 68 -2.05 -21.88 17.38
CA ARG A 68 -2.03 -20.71 18.27
C ARG A 68 -1.75 -19.40 17.51
N GLY A 69 -2.43 -19.24 16.36
CA GLY A 69 -2.26 -18.07 15.51
C GLY A 69 -2.79 -16.80 16.16
N ARG A 70 -2.07 -15.71 15.96
CA ARG A 70 -2.42 -14.37 16.43
C ARG A 70 -2.10 -13.33 15.38
N GLU A 71 -2.95 -12.35 15.29
CA GLU A 71 -2.71 -11.11 14.57
C GLU A 71 -2.41 -10.01 15.59
N PHE A 72 -1.25 -9.38 15.44
CA PHE A 72 -0.84 -8.23 16.24
C PHE A 72 -1.06 -6.96 15.44
N VAL A 73 -1.90 -6.06 15.96
CA VAL A 73 -2.31 -4.83 15.27
C VAL A 73 -1.85 -3.61 16.08
N THR A 74 -1.16 -2.67 15.42
CA THR A 74 -0.80 -1.41 16.08
C THR A 74 -1.96 -0.42 16.07
N VAL A 75 -2.04 0.42 17.11
CA VAL A 75 -2.71 1.72 16.94
C VAL A 75 -1.96 2.54 15.87
N PRO A 76 -2.58 3.59 15.27
CA PRO A 76 -1.88 4.45 14.33
C PRO A 76 -0.65 5.11 14.97
N ILE A 77 0.55 4.79 14.46
CA ILE A 77 1.82 5.34 14.91
C ILE A 77 2.49 6.17 13.81
N LYS A 78 3.39 7.09 14.18
CA LYS A 78 4.25 7.73 13.18
C LYS A 78 5.32 6.74 12.73
N ALA A 79 5.61 6.70 11.42
CA ALA A 79 6.55 5.74 10.85
C ALA A 79 7.93 5.72 11.54
N LYS A 80 8.39 6.87 12.05
CA LYS A 80 9.67 6.96 12.80
C LYS A 80 9.72 6.16 14.10
N TYR A 81 8.60 5.67 14.60
CA TYR A 81 8.53 4.84 15.81
C TYR A 81 8.46 3.33 15.51
N ILE A 82 8.33 2.96 14.23
CA ILE A 82 8.07 1.58 13.83
C ILE A 82 9.14 0.59 14.33
N GLU A 83 10.43 0.96 14.21
CA GLU A 83 11.54 0.08 14.61
C GLU A 83 11.41 -0.32 16.08
N VAL A 84 11.24 0.66 16.95
CA VAL A 84 11.14 0.42 18.40
C VAL A 84 9.91 -0.40 18.74
N GLU A 85 8.79 -0.17 18.03
CA GLU A 85 7.57 -0.93 18.28
C GLU A 85 7.67 -2.38 17.76
N LEU A 86 8.32 -2.61 16.62
CA LEU A 86 8.59 -3.97 16.13
C LEU A 86 9.54 -4.72 17.06
N ASP A 87 10.62 -4.06 17.51
CA ASP A 87 11.57 -4.66 18.45
C ASP A 87 10.89 -5.00 19.79
N ARG A 88 9.97 -4.13 20.27
CA ARG A 88 9.16 -4.41 21.45
C ARG A 88 8.26 -5.63 21.27
N LEU A 89 7.60 -5.75 20.11
CA LEU A 89 6.78 -6.92 19.80
C LEU A 89 7.61 -8.18 19.78
N PHE A 90 8.65 -8.20 18.96
CA PHE A 90 9.43 -9.43 18.73
C PHE A 90 10.25 -9.87 19.95
N SER A 91 10.75 -8.92 20.75
CA SER A 91 11.45 -9.26 22.01
C SER A 91 10.52 -9.82 23.09
N GLY A 92 9.20 -9.59 22.97
CA GLY A 92 8.20 -10.15 23.88
C GLY A 92 7.69 -11.54 23.49
N LEU A 93 8.17 -12.09 22.37
CA LEU A 93 7.81 -13.41 21.84
C LEU A 93 9.00 -14.37 21.97
N GLU A 94 8.73 -15.61 22.38
CA GLU A 94 9.80 -16.61 22.60
C GLU A 94 10.20 -17.29 21.28
N GLU A 95 9.28 -17.92 20.60
CA GLU A 95 9.52 -18.66 19.35
C GLU A 95 8.39 -18.43 18.32
N PRO A 96 8.17 -17.20 17.88
CA PRO A 96 7.12 -16.91 16.91
C PRO A 96 7.42 -17.54 15.57
N VAL A 97 6.41 -18.14 14.94
CA VAL A 97 6.53 -18.76 13.61
C VAL A 97 5.79 -17.91 12.58
N ALA A 98 6.53 -17.42 11.59
CA ALA A 98 5.98 -16.78 10.41
C ALA A 98 5.83 -17.82 9.28
N SER A 99 4.75 -18.60 9.33
CA SER A 99 4.48 -19.63 8.32
C SER A 99 4.08 -19.03 6.97
N SER A 100 3.92 -19.87 5.95
CA SER A 100 3.43 -19.44 4.62
C SER A 100 1.99 -18.91 4.65
N ARG A 101 1.28 -19.09 5.74
CA ARG A 101 -0.09 -18.57 5.96
C ARG A 101 -0.07 -17.17 6.56
N CYS A 102 1.02 -16.82 7.23
CA CYS A 102 1.16 -15.52 7.87
C CYS A 102 1.51 -14.43 6.85
N SER A 103 1.05 -13.23 7.14
CA SER A 103 1.35 -12.02 6.40
C SER A 103 1.66 -10.83 7.31
N VAL A 104 2.21 -9.80 6.72
CA VAL A 104 2.31 -8.47 7.33
C VAL A 104 1.55 -7.49 6.45
N HIS A 105 0.53 -6.84 7.01
CA HIS A 105 -0.19 -5.79 6.33
C HIS A 105 0.27 -4.42 6.83
N VAL A 106 0.39 -3.49 5.91
CA VAL A 106 0.80 -2.11 6.24
C VAL A 106 -0.28 -1.14 5.78
N HIS A 107 -0.84 -0.41 6.72
CA HIS A 107 -1.78 0.66 6.48
C HIS A 107 -1.06 2.00 6.40
N ILE A 108 -1.21 2.71 5.30
CA ILE A 108 -0.65 4.06 5.13
C ILE A 108 -1.78 5.08 5.20
N ASN A 109 -1.70 6.01 6.14
CA ASN A 109 -2.67 7.10 6.25
C ASN A 109 -2.69 7.95 4.98
N VAL A 110 -3.90 8.19 4.45
CA VAL A 110 -4.14 9.00 3.25
C VAL A 110 -5.21 10.07 3.46
N ARG A 111 -5.59 10.35 4.69
CA ARG A 111 -6.65 11.32 5.04
C ARG A 111 -6.38 12.72 4.53
N GLU A 112 -5.11 13.09 4.40
CA GLU A 112 -4.68 14.38 3.90
C GLU A 112 -4.55 14.44 2.37
N MET A 113 -4.83 13.34 1.68
CA MET A 113 -4.75 13.26 0.22
C MET A 113 -6.11 13.59 -0.41
N THR A 114 -6.08 14.08 -1.64
CA THR A 114 -7.25 14.19 -2.51
C THR A 114 -7.52 12.84 -3.17
N LEU A 115 -8.72 12.65 -3.73
CA LEU A 115 -9.03 11.45 -4.51
C LEU A 115 -8.15 11.33 -5.75
N GLN A 116 -7.81 12.45 -6.38
CA GLN A 116 -6.88 12.46 -7.51
C GLN A 116 -5.47 12.03 -7.09
N GLU A 117 -4.99 12.46 -5.92
CA GLU A 117 -3.71 12.00 -5.38
C GLU A 117 -3.71 10.49 -5.10
N ILE A 118 -4.84 9.94 -4.63
CA ILE A 118 -5.00 8.47 -4.49
C ILE A 118 -4.92 7.78 -5.86
N GLY A 119 -5.58 8.33 -6.87
CA GLY A 119 -5.50 7.81 -8.24
C GLY A 119 -4.06 7.84 -8.79
N LYS A 120 -3.33 8.94 -8.58
CA LYS A 120 -1.91 9.04 -8.95
C LYS A 120 -1.05 8.03 -8.18
N PHE A 121 -1.31 7.82 -6.90
CA PHE A 121 -0.63 6.82 -6.09
C PHE A 121 -0.86 5.41 -6.65
N MET A 122 -2.10 5.07 -7.01
CA MET A 122 -2.44 3.80 -7.62
C MET A 122 -1.75 3.59 -8.98
N ILE A 123 -1.67 4.63 -9.83
CA ILE A 123 -0.96 4.57 -11.12
C ILE A 123 0.54 4.29 -10.89
N LEU A 124 1.19 5.03 -9.99
CA LEU A 124 2.61 4.82 -9.68
C LEU A 124 2.87 3.44 -9.08
N TYR A 125 2.00 2.98 -8.19
CA TYR A 125 2.07 1.64 -7.63
C TYR A 125 1.97 0.59 -8.74
N SER A 126 1.01 0.72 -9.68
CA SER A 126 0.78 -0.27 -10.74
C SER A 126 1.98 -0.41 -11.69
N ILE A 127 2.78 0.64 -11.90
CA ILE A 127 4.03 0.59 -12.70
C ILE A 127 5.05 -0.38 -12.07
N PHE A 128 5.13 -0.43 -10.76
CA PHE A 128 6.12 -1.25 -10.05
C PHE A 128 5.50 -2.48 -9.36
N GLU A 129 4.22 -2.75 -9.58
CA GLU A 129 3.47 -3.76 -8.85
C GLU A 129 4.20 -5.10 -8.82
N ARG A 130 4.65 -5.62 -9.96
CA ARG A 130 5.33 -6.92 -10.04
C ARG A 130 6.64 -6.94 -9.26
N SER A 131 7.45 -5.89 -9.39
CA SER A 131 8.71 -5.77 -8.64
C SER A 131 8.47 -5.66 -7.13
N LEU A 132 7.40 -4.97 -6.72
CA LEU A 132 7.00 -4.88 -5.31
C LEU A 132 6.59 -6.25 -4.76
N TYR A 133 5.82 -7.05 -5.52
CA TYR A 133 5.48 -8.42 -5.13
C TYR A 133 6.72 -9.30 -4.99
N ARG A 134 7.68 -9.21 -5.90
CA ARG A 134 8.94 -9.97 -5.79
C ARG A 134 9.73 -9.58 -4.55
N PHE A 135 9.79 -8.28 -4.25
CA PHE A 135 10.43 -7.80 -3.04
C PHE A 135 9.78 -8.38 -1.78
N THR A 136 8.46 -8.51 -1.75
CA THR A 136 7.70 -8.93 -0.57
C THR A 136 7.56 -10.44 -0.39
N GLY A 137 8.26 -11.25 -1.18
CA GLY A 137 8.26 -12.72 -1.10
C GLY A 137 7.30 -13.39 -2.08
N ASP A 138 6.93 -12.66 -3.13
CA ASP A 138 6.19 -13.12 -4.32
C ASP A 138 4.83 -13.80 -4.01
N ARG A 139 3.96 -13.08 -3.30
CA ARG A 139 2.56 -13.51 -3.07
C ARG A 139 1.65 -13.26 -4.27
N TRP A 140 2.20 -13.17 -5.47
CA TRP A 140 1.48 -12.86 -6.72
C TRP A 140 0.28 -13.75 -7.01
N ASN A 141 0.37 -15.02 -6.63
CA ASN A 141 -0.70 -16.01 -6.83
C ASN A 141 -1.59 -16.20 -5.59
N SER A 142 -1.52 -15.30 -4.60
CA SER A 142 -2.33 -15.39 -3.40
C SER A 142 -3.74 -14.86 -3.64
N ASN A 143 -4.77 -15.64 -3.27
CA ASN A 143 -6.16 -15.18 -3.29
C ASN A 143 -6.45 -14.07 -2.26
N PHE A 144 -5.56 -13.86 -1.29
CA PHE A 144 -5.68 -12.84 -0.24
C PHE A 144 -4.79 -11.63 -0.49
N CYS A 145 -4.08 -11.61 -1.63
CA CYS A 145 -3.23 -10.52 -2.04
C CYS A 145 -3.22 -10.46 -3.58
N VAL A 146 -4.36 -10.15 -4.17
CA VAL A 146 -4.56 -10.17 -5.63
C VAL A 146 -3.89 -8.95 -6.26
N PRO A 147 -3.06 -9.10 -7.30
CA PRO A 147 -2.50 -7.95 -8.00
C PRO A 147 -3.58 -7.16 -8.75
N LEU A 148 -3.43 -5.83 -8.81
CA LEU A 148 -4.28 -4.99 -9.66
C LEU A 148 -4.23 -5.45 -11.13
N TYR A 149 -3.06 -5.87 -11.56
CA TYR A 149 -2.79 -6.40 -12.90
C TYR A 149 -3.65 -7.63 -13.26
N ALA A 150 -4.08 -8.43 -12.28
CA ALA A 150 -4.89 -9.62 -12.51
C ALA A 150 -6.32 -9.31 -13.00
N SER A 151 -6.77 -8.06 -12.86
CA SER A 151 -8.09 -7.63 -13.29
C SER A 151 -8.02 -6.29 -14.04
N PRO A 152 -8.10 -6.28 -15.37
CA PRO A 152 -8.02 -5.04 -16.13
C PRO A 152 -9.24 -4.12 -15.96
N TYR A 153 -10.37 -4.65 -15.52
CA TYR A 153 -11.61 -3.88 -15.38
C TYR A 153 -11.68 -3.07 -14.10
N TYR A 154 -11.39 -3.70 -12.96
CA TYR A 154 -11.52 -3.05 -11.65
C TYR A 154 -10.62 -1.83 -11.47
N PRO A 155 -9.30 -1.92 -11.74
CA PRO A 155 -8.45 -0.76 -11.60
C PRO A 155 -8.88 0.42 -12.47
N LYS A 156 -9.38 0.14 -13.68
CA LYS A 156 -9.89 1.18 -14.60
C LYS A 156 -11.15 1.85 -14.05
N GLN A 157 -12.12 1.07 -13.56
CA GLN A 157 -13.33 1.60 -12.95
C GLN A 157 -12.99 2.44 -11.72
N LEU A 158 -12.08 1.94 -10.87
CA LEU A 158 -11.64 2.64 -9.68
C LEU A 158 -10.96 3.97 -10.04
N LEU A 159 -10.03 3.98 -11.00
CA LEU A 159 -9.39 5.21 -11.44
C LEU A 159 -10.41 6.21 -11.98
N ASN A 160 -11.34 5.77 -12.82
CA ASN A 160 -12.40 6.64 -13.34
C ASN A 160 -13.18 7.32 -12.22
N GLN A 161 -13.45 6.61 -11.13
CA GLN A 161 -14.20 7.18 -10.01
C GLN A 161 -13.34 8.10 -9.13
N LEU A 162 -12.07 7.77 -8.93
CA LEU A 162 -11.13 8.63 -8.20
C LEU A 162 -10.89 9.97 -8.90
N PHE A 163 -11.01 9.99 -10.24
CA PHE A 163 -10.81 11.19 -11.05
C PHE A 163 -12.11 11.88 -11.46
N MET A 164 -13.29 11.22 -11.33
CA MET A 164 -14.58 11.85 -11.61
C MET A 164 -15.05 12.65 -10.39
N GLU A 165 -15.32 13.92 -10.60
CA GLU A 165 -15.85 14.81 -9.59
C GLU A 165 -17.17 14.35 -8.99
N GLY A 166 -17.29 14.49 -7.65
CA GLY A 166 -18.57 14.43 -6.94
C GLY A 166 -19.20 13.06 -6.77
N GLN A 167 -18.60 11.99 -7.24
CA GLN A 167 -19.10 10.64 -6.92
C GLN A 167 -18.50 10.19 -5.59
N SER A 168 -19.25 10.41 -4.51
CA SER A 168 -19.00 9.67 -3.28
C SER A 168 -19.05 8.19 -3.62
N GLY A 169 -18.04 7.41 -3.24
CA GLY A 169 -17.97 5.96 -3.50
C GLY A 169 -19.13 5.11 -2.94
N LYS A 170 -20.27 5.74 -2.62
CA LYS A 170 -21.45 5.16 -2.00
C LYS A 170 -22.20 4.13 -2.87
N ASN A 171 -21.95 4.09 -4.17
CA ASN A 171 -22.68 3.22 -5.10
C ASN A 171 -21.83 2.11 -5.73
N MET A 172 -20.62 1.87 -5.21
CA MET A 172 -19.78 0.78 -5.69
C MET A 172 -19.81 -0.41 -4.74
N ASP A 173 -19.96 -1.60 -5.29
CA ASP A 173 -19.63 -2.81 -4.55
C ASP A 173 -18.11 -2.99 -4.53
N PHE A 174 -17.49 -2.55 -3.44
CA PHE A 174 -16.05 -2.66 -3.23
C PHE A 174 -15.66 -3.91 -2.45
N SER A 175 -16.58 -4.79 -2.11
CA SER A 175 -16.34 -5.94 -1.24
C SER A 175 -15.17 -6.82 -1.70
N TRP A 176 -14.97 -6.96 -3.00
CA TRP A 176 -13.88 -7.70 -3.61
C TRP A 176 -12.53 -6.99 -3.53
N TYR A 177 -12.50 -5.67 -3.40
CA TYR A 177 -11.24 -4.90 -3.34
C TYR A 177 -10.42 -5.18 -2.09
N LYS A 178 -11.02 -5.70 -1.04
CA LYS A 178 -10.31 -6.07 0.19
C LYS A 178 -9.23 -7.13 -0.01
N TYR A 179 -9.31 -7.89 -1.10
CA TYR A 179 -8.32 -8.92 -1.42
C TYR A 179 -7.19 -8.44 -2.34
N PHE A 180 -7.26 -7.22 -2.85
CA PHE A 180 -6.16 -6.66 -3.62
C PHE A 180 -4.96 -6.34 -2.73
N GLY A 181 -3.76 -6.51 -3.29
CA GLY A 181 -2.53 -6.09 -2.60
C GLY A 181 -2.53 -4.60 -2.26
N PHE A 182 -3.05 -3.78 -3.16
CA PHE A 182 -3.36 -2.36 -2.95
C PHE A 182 -4.84 -2.20 -2.59
N ASN A 183 -5.16 -2.35 -1.31
CA ASN A 183 -6.54 -2.33 -0.82
C ASN A 183 -6.96 -0.94 -0.35
N ILE A 184 -7.96 -0.36 -1.01
CA ILE A 184 -8.52 0.97 -0.68
C ILE A 184 -9.77 0.92 0.18
N CYS A 185 -10.33 -0.27 0.47
CA CYS A 185 -11.55 -0.42 1.27
C CYS A 185 -11.49 0.34 2.60
N PRO A 186 -10.35 0.40 3.32
CA PRO A 186 -10.25 1.16 4.56
C PRO A 186 -10.44 2.68 4.41
N ILE A 187 -10.40 3.22 3.19
CA ILE A 187 -10.73 4.64 2.94
C ILE A 187 -12.24 4.86 3.08
N PHE A 188 -13.06 3.92 2.62
CA PHE A 188 -14.50 4.09 2.44
C PHE A 188 -15.33 3.38 3.52
N GLY A 189 -14.73 2.52 4.34
CA GLY A 189 -15.44 1.73 5.36
C GLY A 189 -16.40 0.71 4.76
N ILE A 190 -16.00 0.07 3.71
CA ILE A 190 -16.77 -0.95 3.00
C ILE A 190 -16.77 -2.23 3.82
N ASP A 191 -17.84 -3.00 3.81
CA ASP A 191 -18.07 -4.23 4.62
C ASP A 191 -18.37 -3.98 6.11
N GLY A 192 -18.89 -2.82 6.49
CA GLY A 192 -19.16 -2.49 7.90
C GLY A 192 -17.89 -2.27 8.73
N SER A 193 -16.71 -2.29 8.10
CA SER A 193 -15.45 -1.94 8.74
C SER A 193 -15.43 -0.45 9.10
N ASN A 194 -14.73 -0.11 10.18
CA ASN A 194 -14.52 1.29 10.55
C ASN A 194 -13.75 2.00 9.43
N VAL A 195 -14.23 3.17 9.04
CA VAL A 195 -13.51 4.05 8.12
C VAL A 195 -12.17 4.46 8.76
N GLN A 196 -11.08 3.95 8.21
CA GLN A 196 -9.74 4.18 8.76
C GLN A 196 -9.02 5.35 8.06
N GLY A 197 -9.33 5.60 6.77
CA GLY A 197 -8.65 6.61 5.96
C GLY A 197 -7.24 6.21 5.58
N THR A 198 -7.05 4.92 5.32
CA THR A 198 -5.78 4.33 4.96
C THR A 198 -5.90 3.52 3.67
N ILE A 199 -4.78 3.33 2.99
CA ILE A 199 -4.60 2.26 2.00
C ILE A 199 -3.86 1.14 2.72
N GLU A 200 -4.37 -0.09 2.60
CA GLU A 200 -3.75 -1.29 3.13
C GLU A 200 -2.91 -1.98 2.05
N PHE A 201 -1.68 -2.31 2.38
CA PHE A 201 -0.76 -3.07 1.53
C PHE A 201 -0.56 -4.47 2.12
N ARG A 202 -1.07 -5.48 1.42
CA ARG A 202 -1.17 -6.88 1.89
C ARG A 202 -0.04 -7.79 1.39
N HIS A 203 0.99 -7.23 0.77
CA HIS A 203 1.99 -7.96 -0.01
C HIS A 203 2.97 -8.77 0.82
N LEU A 204 3.40 -8.22 1.97
CA LEU A 204 4.54 -8.77 2.69
C LEU A 204 4.19 -10.12 3.30
N LYS A 205 4.99 -11.14 2.97
CA LYS A 205 4.88 -12.45 3.63
C LYS A 205 5.15 -12.32 5.13
N GLY A 206 4.64 -13.24 5.92
CA GLY A 206 4.94 -13.31 7.35
C GLY A 206 6.45 -13.28 7.62
N THR A 207 6.85 -12.43 8.55
CA THR A 207 8.26 -12.24 8.91
C THR A 207 8.38 -11.58 10.28
N THR A 208 9.47 -11.85 10.98
CA THR A 208 9.92 -11.15 12.18
C THR A 208 11.16 -10.28 11.93
N ASP A 209 11.57 -10.13 10.67
CA ASP A 209 12.70 -9.28 10.28
C ASP A 209 12.26 -7.80 10.28
N THR A 210 12.57 -7.08 11.36
CA THR A 210 12.31 -5.64 11.53
C THR A 210 12.81 -4.82 10.32
N LYS A 211 14.02 -5.10 9.84
CA LYS A 211 14.62 -4.34 8.73
C LYS A 211 13.87 -4.56 7.42
N TYR A 212 13.41 -5.78 7.18
CA TYR A 212 12.64 -6.12 6.00
C TYR A 212 11.29 -5.40 6.00
N ILE A 213 10.57 -5.39 7.14
CA ILE A 213 9.32 -4.65 7.30
C ILE A 213 9.56 -3.14 7.08
N ILE A 214 10.61 -2.56 7.67
CA ILE A 214 10.94 -1.14 7.51
C ILE A 214 11.27 -0.79 6.06
N ASN A 215 12.01 -1.64 5.36
CA ASN A 215 12.29 -1.43 3.93
C ASN A 215 11.00 -1.41 3.10
N TRP A 216 10.05 -2.30 3.41
CA TRP A 216 8.73 -2.30 2.77
C TRP A 216 7.97 -0.99 3.03
N VAL A 217 7.91 -0.55 4.28
CA VAL A 217 7.28 0.73 4.66
C VAL A 217 7.91 1.89 3.91
N ASN A 218 9.25 1.91 3.78
CA ASN A 218 9.95 2.95 3.04
C ASN A 218 9.58 2.99 1.55
N LEU A 219 9.45 1.83 0.90
CA LEU A 219 9.01 1.75 -0.50
C LEU A 219 7.60 2.33 -0.68
N ILE A 220 6.66 1.94 0.19
CA ILE A 220 5.27 2.41 0.10
C ILE A 220 5.17 3.93 0.35
N ILE A 221 5.83 4.43 1.40
CA ILE A 221 5.80 5.86 1.73
C ILE A 221 6.45 6.68 0.61
N SER A 222 7.51 6.17 -0.03
CA SER A 222 8.14 6.84 -1.17
C SER A 222 7.16 7.02 -2.34
N LEU A 223 6.38 5.99 -2.68
CA LEU A 223 5.32 6.08 -3.69
C LEU A 223 4.26 7.13 -3.33
N LYS A 224 3.80 7.13 -2.06
CA LYS A 224 2.85 8.12 -1.56
C LYS A 224 3.37 9.55 -1.70
N ILE A 225 4.62 9.79 -1.27
CA ILE A 225 5.23 11.13 -1.34
C ILE A 225 5.36 11.58 -2.80
N PHE A 226 5.79 10.67 -3.68
CA PHE A 226 5.96 10.96 -5.09
C PHE A 226 4.62 11.25 -5.79
N SER A 227 3.55 10.55 -5.43
CA SER A 227 2.20 10.77 -6.00
C SER A 227 1.66 12.19 -5.74
N LYS A 228 2.12 12.85 -4.68
CA LYS A 228 1.76 14.23 -4.34
C LYS A 228 2.62 15.28 -5.06
N LYS A 229 3.76 14.87 -5.63
CA LYS A 229 4.76 15.80 -6.19
C LYS A 229 4.34 16.35 -7.56
N TYR A 230 3.67 15.54 -8.36
CA TYR A 230 3.32 15.89 -9.73
C TYR A 230 1.81 15.98 -9.92
N ASP A 231 1.40 16.85 -10.85
CA ASP A 231 0.04 16.86 -11.35
C ASP A 231 -0.23 15.66 -12.27
N ILE A 232 -1.47 15.50 -12.70
CA ILE A 232 -1.87 14.36 -13.53
C ILE A 232 -1.26 14.45 -14.93
N ALA A 233 -1.14 15.65 -15.51
CA ALA A 233 -0.59 15.85 -16.84
C ALA A 233 0.89 15.47 -16.89
N THR A 234 1.65 15.82 -15.86
CA THR A 234 3.05 15.41 -15.71
C THR A 234 3.19 13.88 -15.60
N LEU A 235 2.33 13.24 -14.79
CA LEU A 235 2.33 11.78 -14.66
C LEU A 235 1.95 11.09 -15.97
N GLU A 236 1.01 11.64 -16.71
CA GLU A 236 0.66 11.20 -18.05
C GLU A 236 1.87 11.27 -19.00
N GLY A 237 2.56 12.41 -19.04
CA GLY A 237 3.78 12.59 -19.82
C GLY A 237 4.85 11.56 -19.47
N ILE A 238 5.04 11.28 -18.17
CA ILE A 238 5.95 10.23 -17.70
C ILE A 238 5.52 8.87 -18.28
N LEU A 239 4.26 8.48 -18.13
CA LEU A 239 3.77 7.19 -18.63
C LEU A 239 3.95 7.04 -20.15
N LEU A 240 3.66 8.08 -20.93
CA LEU A 240 3.79 8.05 -22.38
C LEU A 240 5.25 7.86 -22.82
N THR A 241 6.20 8.48 -22.13
CA THR A 241 7.63 8.43 -22.44
C THR A 241 8.33 7.18 -21.89
N MET A 242 7.70 6.42 -21.01
CA MET A 242 8.24 5.17 -20.47
C MET A 242 8.24 4.07 -21.54
N ASN A 243 9.38 3.85 -22.19
CA ASN A 243 9.55 2.90 -23.30
C ASN A 243 10.92 2.23 -23.35
N SER A 244 11.76 2.40 -22.33
CA SER A 244 13.12 1.87 -22.29
C SER A 244 13.57 1.55 -20.87
N ASP A 245 14.53 0.63 -20.76
CA ASP A 245 15.17 0.26 -19.49
C ASP A 245 15.68 1.47 -18.70
N SER A 246 16.28 2.44 -19.42
CA SER A 246 16.81 3.66 -18.79
C SER A 246 15.70 4.48 -18.15
N SER A 247 14.55 4.63 -18.82
CA SER A 247 13.40 5.36 -18.28
C SER A 247 12.80 4.66 -17.05
N TYR A 248 12.77 3.31 -17.05
CA TYR A 248 12.29 2.52 -15.90
C TYR A 248 13.21 2.69 -14.68
N ILE A 249 14.53 2.60 -14.91
CA ILE A 249 15.54 2.75 -13.86
C ILE A 249 15.52 4.18 -13.29
N GLU A 250 15.41 5.18 -14.15
CA GLU A 250 15.38 6.59 -13.76
C GLU A 250 14.15 6.90 -12.90
N LEU A 251 12.96 6.45 -13.31
CA LEU A 251 11.74 6.61 -12.52
C LEU A 251 11.85 5.88 -11.19
N CYS A 252 12.35 4.65 -11.17
CA CYS A 252 12.58 3.89 -9.94
C CYS A 252 13.49 4.65 -8.97
N ARG A 253 14.62 5.19 -9.44
CA ARG A 253 15.53 5.99 -8.62
C ARG A 253 14.89 7.30 -8.14
N SER A 254 14.10 7.94 -8.99
CA SER A 254 13.41 9.20 -8.65
C SER A 254 12.36 9.00 -7.55
N ILE A 255 11.65 7.88 -7.55
CA ILE A 255 10.63 7.56 -6.55
C ILE A 255 11.28 7.06 -5.26
N PHE A 256 12.12 6.03 -5.35
CA PHE A 256 12.57 5.26 -4.18
C PHE A 256 13.92 5.73 -3.62
N GLY A 257 14.63 6.62 -4.33
CA GLY A 257 15.93 7.15 -3.89
C GLY A 257 16.91 6.04 -3.52
N LYS A 258 17.47 6.09 -2.31
CA LYS A 258 18.41 5.07 -1.81
C LYS A 258 17.81 3.65 -1.70
N TYR A 259 16.48 3.52 -1.63
CA TYR A 259 15.79 2.24 -1.56
C TYR A 259 15.54 1.61 -2.94
N SER A 260 15.80 2.34 -4.03
CA SER A 260 15.62 1.82 -5.40
C SER A 260 16.40 0.54 -5.66
N ASN A 261 17.58 0.37 -5.06
CA ASN A 261 18.38 -0.85 -5.21
C ASN A 261 17.67 -2.12 -4.70
N LEU A 262 16.70 -2.01 -3.79
CA LEU A 262 15.88 -3.15 -3.35
C LEU A 262 15.05 -3.74 -4.49
N LEU A 263 14.69 -2.93 -5.48
CA LEU A 263 13.95 -3.33 -6.67
C LEU A 263 14.89 -3.57 -7.86
N LEU A 264 15.82 -2.65 -8.10
CA LEU A 264 16.76 -2.70 -9.25
C LEU A 264 17.69 -3.93 -9.23
N SER A 265 17.97 -4.50 -8.05
CA SER A 265 18.76 -5.72 -7.90
C SER A 265 18.01 -7.00 -8.27
N GLN A 266 16.71 -6.93 -8.52
CA GLN A 266 15.91 -8.09 -8.94
C GLN A 266 16.28 -8.48 -10.38
N PRO A 267 16.54 -9.77 -10.67
CA PRO A 267 16.97 -10.19 -12.01
C PRO A 267 15.96 -9.86 -13.12
N THR A 268 14.67 -9.84 -12.80
CA THR A 268 13.56 -9.61 -13.73
C THR A 268 12.98 -8.20 -13.64
N PHE A 269 13.68 -7.25 -13.00
CA PHE A 269 13.13 -5.90 -12.75
C PHE A 269 12.63 -5.23 -14.03
N LYS A 270 13.40 -5.30 -15.11
CA LYS A 270 13.09 -4.59 -16.35
C LYS A 270 11.85 -5.18 -17.03
N GLU A 271 11.81 -6.50 -17.18
CA GLU A 271 10.68 -7.22 -17.78
C GLU A 271 9.41 -7.06 -16.95
N ASP A 272 9.54 -7.10 -15.62
CA ASP A 272 8.44 -6.89 -14.70
C ASP A 272 7.86 -5.47 -14.83
N VAL A 273 8.72 -4.44 -14.90
CA VAL A 273 8.27 -3.05 -15.04
C VAL A 273 7.70 -2.79 -16.43
N GLU A 274 8.32 -3.29 -17.51
CA GLU A 274 7.80 -3.16 -18.88
C GLU A 274 6.39 -3.73 -19.00
N SER A 275 6.18 -4.93 -18.47
CA SER A 275 4.86 -5.58 -18.41
C SER A 275 3.85 -4.73 -17.62
N CYS A 276 4.23 -4.23 -16.45
CA CYS A 276 3.38 -3.39 -15.62
C CYS A 276 3.09 -2.02 -16.26
N VAL A 277 4.06 -1.39 -16.91
CA VAL A 277 3.86 -0.14 -17.66
C VAL A 277 2.85 -0.33 -18.78
N THR A 278 2.96 -1.43 -19.54
CA THR A 278 2.01 -1.76 -20.62
C THR A 278 0.60 -1.90 -20.05
N ALA A 279 0.43 -2.63 -18.95
CA ALA A 279 -0.87 -2.79 -18.29
C ALA A 279 -1.39 -1.46 -17.73
N THR A 280 -0.52 -0.65 -17.13
CA THR A 280 -0.88 0.66 -16.58
C THR A 280 -1.33 1.61 -17.70
N LYS A 281 -0.63 1.63 -18.84
CA LYS A 281 -1.07 2.39 -20.02
C LYS A 281 -2.45 1.93 -20.49
N ASN A 282 -2.70 0.64 -20.58
CA ASN A 282 -4.02 0.10 -20.98
C ASN A 282 -5.12 0.43 -19.97
N MET A 283 -4.77 0.56 -18.69
CA MET A 283 -5.67 0.96 -17.63
C MET A 283 -6.03 2.45 -17.73
N CYS A 284 -5.04 3.31 -17.98
CA CYS A 284 -5.20 4.77 -17.99
C CYS A 284 -5.76 5.29 -19.33
N PHE A 285 -5.37 4.66 -20.46
CA PHE A 285 -5.65 5.18 -21.80
C PHE A 285 -6.67 4.31 -22.52
N ASN A 286 -7.73 4.92 -23.05
CA ASN A 286 -8.64 4.24 -23.96
C ASN A 286 -8.01 4.22 -25.36
N LYS A 287 -7.73 3.04 -25.90
CA LYS A 287 -7.55 2.90 -27.36
C LYS A 287 -8.91 3.06 -28.03
N ASN A 288 -9.27 4.27 -28.45
CA ASN A 288 -10.30 4.44 -29.45
C ASN A 288 -9.73 3.98 -30.79
N LYS A 289 -10.41 3.03 -31.45
CA LYS A 289 -9.97 2.35 -32.67
C LYS A 289 -9.88 3.26 -33.92
N ALA A 290 -10.15 4.56 -33.83
CA ALA A 290 -10.29 5.44 -34.98
C ALA A 290 -9.25 6.57 -35.10
N ASP A 291 -8.62 6.98 -34.01
CA ASP A 291 -7.57 8.01 -34.05
C ASP A 291 -6.48 7.64 -33.06
N ASP A 292 -5.22 7.76 -33.48
CA ASP A 292 -4.02 7.56 -32.64
C ASP A 292 -3.89 8.61 -31.52
N LYS A 293 -4.97 9.32 -31.20
CA LYS A 293 -5.08 10.26 -30.08
C LYS A 293 -5.60 9.54 -28.84
N ILE A 294 -4.72 9.43 -27.87
CA ILE A 294 -5.03 8.94 -26.54
C ILE A 294 -5.84 10.03 -25.83
N GLU A 295 -7.17 9.87 -25.76
CA GLU A 295 -8.02 10.72 -24.92
C GLU A 295 -8.07 10.13 -23.52
N ILE A 296 -7.31 10.73 -22.60
CA ILE A 296 -7.64 10.62 -21.19
C ILE A 296 -8.84 11.55 -20.97
N LYS A 297 -10.03 10.99 -20.75
CA LYS A 297 -11.15 11.79 -20.26
C LYS A 297 -11.00 12.10 -18.77
N PHE A 298 -9.92 12.75 -18.43
CA PHE A 298 -9.88 13.54 -17.21
C PHE A 298 -10.53 14.88 -17.55
N LYS A 299 -11.84 15.01 -17.32
CA LYS A 299 -12.43 16.36 -17.26
C LYS A 299 -11.79 17.03 -16.05
N GLY A 300 -10.91 18.03 -16.35
CA GLY A 300 -10.41 18.97 -15.38
C GLY A 300 -11.51 19.81 -14.80
#